data_9aa70e799cd65e1d725d935cea129ba0
#
_entry.id   9aa70e799cd65e1d725d935cea129ba0
#
_cell.length_a   1.000
_cell.length_b   1.000
_cell.length_c   1.000
_cell.angle_alpha   90.00
_cell.angle_beta   90.00
_cell.angle_gamma   90.00
#
_symmetry.space_group_name_H-M   'P 1'
#
loop_
_entity.id
_entity.type
_entity.pdbx_description
1 polymer ?
#
loop_
_entity_poly.entity_id
_entity_poly.type
_entity_poly.pdbx_seq_one_letter_code
_entity_poly.pdbx_strand_id
1 'polypeptide(L)'
;MNNILKRAYDALPAPLQSMILGGYSALLNRERYGGRFQEYCALMEKRQWLSRDDLISCQDEEVRRLVSHSYETVPYYRKLFDDRGLKPADIRGCGDLVKLPVLTREDIKKNFKALVSSAVASRSLRGGHTSGTTGSPLEVLYDPAAVTMTYAALDRQYKWAGCRLGRDGDRVVVARGNVIVPLAQARPPFWRTNRSLNQLLLSSFHMSSRNLAEYFRAIGDFAPAVLDGYPSTLYILAKYLRNQGIRFPLKAVISSSETLYDFQRSTIEESFQCKVFDYFALAERVVFATECDRHEGHHLCMEYGVTEILDENDDPLPDGRSGKLVGTSLANFGMPLIRYQTNDHTALRSGPCSCGRGLVMMDDVTTKAEDILTLKDGRVISPSVLTHPFKPLTSIEESQIVQEELDRIIVKIVPGHTFSEGDRKHLVKELRERLGDEVRIDIEIVESCPRLPSGKFKWVVSKVPLGV
;
A
#
# COMPACT_ATOMS: atom_id res chain seq x y z
N MET A 1 -0.93 18.40 -4.90
CA MET A 1 -1.40 19.38 -5.92
C MET A 1 -1.71 20.68 -5.20
N ASN A 2 -1.22 21.84 -5.66
CA ASN A 2 -1.50 23.15 -5.05
C ASN A 2 -3.03 23.38 -5.00
N ASN A 3 -3.56 23.96 -3.92
CA ASN A 3 -5.00 24.17 -3.71
C ASN A 3 -5.69 24.92 -4.88
N ILE A 4 -4.96 25.82 -5.57
CA ILE A 4 -5.47 26.54 -6.74
C ILE A 4 -5.66 25.58 -7.93
N LEU A 5 -4.68 24.72 -8.19
CA LEU A 5 -4.75 23.72 -9.27
C LEU A 5 -5.84 22.67 -9.01
N LYS A 6 -6.04 22.28 -7.74
CA LYS A 6 -7.13 21.37 -7.37
C LYS A 6 -8.49 22.01 -7.66
N ARG A 7 -8.72 23.27 -7.21
CA ARG A 7 -9.98 23.99 -7.49
C ARG A 7 -10.24 24.17 -8.97
N ALA A 8 -9.21 24.48 -9.75
CA ALA A 8 -9.33 24.59 -11.20
C ALA A 8 -9.72 23.24 -11.84
N TYR A 9 -9.08 22.14 -11.42
CA TYR A 9 -9.44 20.80 -11.87
C TYR A 9 -10.87 20.43 -11.48
N ASP A 10 -11.29 20.69 -10.24
CA ASP A 10 -12.62 20.37 -9.73
C ASP A 10 -13.75 21.09 -10.48
N ALA A 11 -13.48 22.29 -11.02
CA ALA A 11 -14.43 23.08 -11.81
C ALA A 11 -14.59 22.62 -13.27
N LEU A 12 -13.73 21.72 -13.76
CA LEU A 12 -13.77 21.27 -15.15
C LEU A 12 -14.82 20.17 -15.38
N PRO A 13 -15.39 20.07 -16.59
CA PRO A 13 -16.20 18.94 -17.01
C PRO A 13 -15.41 17.62 -16.97
N ALA A 14 -16.09 16.50 -16.66
CA ALA A 14 -15.49 15.18 -16.54
C ALA A 14 -14.59 14.73 -17.72
N PRO A 15 -14.91 15.03 -18.99
CA PRO A 15 -14.02 14.70 -20.12
C PRO A 15 -12.67 15.42 -20.03
N LEU A 16 -12.67 16.72 -19.64
CA LEU A 16 -11.43 17.50 -19.49
C LEU A 16 -10.63 17.02 -18.27
N GLN A 17 -11.29 16.66 -17.18
CA GLN A 17 -10.63 16.03 -16.04
C GLN A 17 -9.96 14.71 -16.43
N SER A 18 -10.63 13.86 -17.23
CA SER A 18 -10.06 12.62 -17.75
C SER A 18 -8.84 12.86 -18.66
N MET A 19 -8.87 13.90 -19.48
CA MET A 19 -7.74 14.28 -20.33
C MET A 19 -6.53 14.74 -19.51
N ILE A 20 -6.74 15.56 -18.49
CA ILE A 20 -5.68 16.02 -17.58
C ILE A 20 -5.08 14.83 -16.81
N LEU A 21 -5.93 13.94 -16.28
CA LEU A 21 -5.47 12.72 -15.61
C LEU A 21 -4.65 11.82 -16.53
N GLY A 22 -5.12 11.64 -17.78
CA GLY A 22 -4.40 10.86 -18.79
C GLY A 22 -3.02 11.46 -19.12
N GLY A 23 -2.94 12.79 -19.28
CA GLY A 23 -1.68 13.50 -19.52
C GLY A 23 -0.72 13.40 -18.33
N TYR A 24 -1.22 13.61 -17.10
CA TYR A 24 -0.44 13.45 -15.89
C TYR A 24 0.04 12.01 -15.70
N SER A 25 -0.83 11.03 -15.93
CA SER A 25 -0.48 9.62 -15.89
C SER A 25 0.61 9.28 -16.92
N ALA A 26 0.53 9.82 -18.14
CA ALA A 26 1.55 9.59 -19.17
C ALA A 26 2.93 10.13 -18.76
N LEU A 27 2.99 11.26 -18.04
CA LEU A 27 4.24 11.76 -17.46
C LEU A 27 4.80 10.82 -16.39
N LEU A 28 3.94 10.39 -15.46
CA LEU A 28 4.34 9.43 -14.43
C LEU A 28 4.79 8.08 -15.02
N ASN A 29 4.18 7.65 -16.11
CA ASN A 29 4.50 6.38 -16.76
C ASN A 29 5.92 6.37 -17.35
N ARG A 30 6.48 7.52 -17.73
CA ARG A 30 7.89 7.61 -18.15
C ARG A 30 8.85 7.21 -17.02
N GLU A 31 8.54 7.56 -15.79
CA GLU A 31 9.32 7.17 -14.62
C GLU A 31 9.05 5.71 -14.22
N ARG A 32 7.80 5.29 -14.24
CA ARG A 32 7.34 3.97 -13.78
C ARG A 32 7.77 2.82 -14.69
N TYR A 33 7.62 3.03 -15.99
CA TYR A 33 7.80 2.03 -17.04
C TYR A 33 8.98 2.37 -17.98
N GLY A 34 9.77 3.41 -17.65
CA GLY A 34 10.97 3.80 -18.36
C GLY A 34 12.25 3.23 -17.75
N GLY A 35 13.40 3.72 -18.23
CA GLY A 35 14.69 3.35 -17.67
C GLY A 35 14.91 1.84 -17.64
N ARG A 36 15.15 1.30 -16.46
CA ARG A 36 15.46 -0.11 -16.23
C ARG A 36 14.23 -1.03 -16.10
N PHE A 37 13.02 -0.56 -16.41
CA PHE A 37 11.79 -1.34 -16.23
C PHE A 37 11.84 -2.71 -16.92
N GLN A 38 12.20 -2.74 -18.22
CA GLN A 38 12.27 -3.98 -18.98
C GLN A 38 13.37 -4.92 -18.46
N GLU A 39 14.48 -4.35 -18.00
CA GLU A 39 15.56 -5.10 -17.37
C GLU A 39 15.07 -5.80 -16.08
N TYR A 40 14.35 -5.06 -15.22
CA TYR A 40 13.78 -5.63 -14.00
C TYR A 40 12.71 -6.68 -14.28
N CYS A 41 11.84 -6.46 -15.27
CA CYS A 41 10.87 -7.47 -15.68
C CYS A 41 11.55 -8.74 -16.18
N ALA A 42 12.57 -8.63 -17.03
CA ALA A 42 13.33 -9.78 -17.53
C ALA A 42 14.11 -10.50 -16.42
N LEU A 43 14.69 -9.74 -15.48
CA LEU A 43 15.36 -10.29 -14.31
C LEU A 43 14.41 -11.13 -13.45
N MET A 44 13.24 -10.57 -13.12
CA MET A 44 12.21 -11.25 -12.31
C MET A 44 11.65 -12.47 -13.02
N GLU A 45 11.44 -12.41 -14.33
CA GLU A 45 10.96 -13.53 -15.15
C GLU A 45 11.95 -14.70 -15.13
N LYS A 46 13.25 -14.41 -15.20
CA LYS A 46 14.30 -15.41 -15.12
C LYS A 46 14.47 -15.97 -13.71
N ARG A 47 14.55 -15.07 -12.70
CA ARG A 47 14.89 -15.46 -11.33
C ARG A 47 13.80 -16.25 -10.63
N GLN A 48 12.52 -16.08 -10.96
CA GLN A 48 11.43 -16.83 -10.31
C GLN A 48 11.58 -18.37 -10.39
N TRP A 49 12.37 -18.87 -11.33
CA TRP A 49 12.59 -20.31 -11.56
C TRP A 49 13.91 -20.81 -10.96
N LEU A 50 14.71 -19.97 -10.34
CA LEU A 50 15.92 -20.36 -9.62
C LEU A 50 15.56 -21.10 -8.34
N SER A 51 16.48 -21.91 -7.83
CA SER A 51 16.34 -22.52 -6.51
C SER A 51 16.33 -21.44 -5.41
N ARG A 52 15.81 -21.79 -4.23
CA ARG A 52 15.85 -20.88 -3.04
C ARG A 52 17.29 -20.44 -2.74
N ASP A 53 18.24 -21.38 -2.80
CA ASP A 53 19.64 -21.09 -2.47
C ASP A 53 20.30 -20.16 -3.49
N ASP A 54 20.01 -20.34 -4.79
CA ASP A 54 20.48 -19.44 -5.85
C ASP A 54 19.88 -18.04 -5.68
N LEU A 55 18.61 -17.94 -5.30
CA LEU A 55 17.95 -16.67 -5.02
C LEU A 55 18.56 -15.95 -3.81
N ILE A 56 18.86 -16.69 -2.74
CA ILE A 56 19.57 -16.15 -1.57
C ILE A 56 20.96 -15.67 -1.98
N SER A 57 21.68 -16.43 -2.78
CA SER A 57 23.00 -16.03 -3.30
C SER A 57 22.91 -14.71 -4.10
N CYS A 58 21.87 -14.53 -4.91
CA CYS A 58 21.61 -13.27 -5.60
C CYS A 58 21.31 -12.13 -4.61
N GLN A 59 20.53 -12.39 -3.56
CA GLN A 59 20.27 -11.38 -2.51
C GLN A 59 21.54 -11.01 -1.75
N ASP A 60 22.42 -11.97 -1.47
CA ASP A 60 23.69 -11.73 -0.80
C ASP A 60 24.57 -10.74 -1.55
N GLU A 61 24.61 -10.82 -2.89
CA GLU A 61 25.32 -9.86 -3.73
C GLU A 61 24.72 -8.43 -3.62
N GLU A 62 23.39 -8.34 -3.68
CA GLU A 62 22.70 -7.07 -3.56
C GLU A 62 22.82 -6.47 -2.14
N VAL A 63 22.82 -7.28 -1.10
CA VAL A 63 23.06 -6.86 0.30
C VAL A 63 24.47 -6.28 0.44
N ARG A 64 25.51 -6.95 -0.07
CA ARG A 64 26.89 -6.41 -0.05
C ARG A 64 26.97 -5.06 -0.73
N ARG A 65 26.32 -4.92 -1.90
CA ARG A 65 26.29 -3.65 -2.64
C ARG A 65 25.58 -2.55 -1.88
N LEU A 66 24.41 -2.86 -1.30
CA LEU A 66 23.63 -1.93 -0.50
C LEU A 66 24.38 -1.47 0.75
N VAL A 67 25.01 -2.39 1.47
CA VAL A 67 25.77 -2.10 2.69
C VAL A 67 26.99 -1.25 2.40
N SER A 68 27.78 -1.57 1.38
CA SER A 68 28.94 -0.72 0.97
C SER A 68 28.48 0.69 0.61
N HIS A 69 27.45 0.81 -0.23
CA HIS A 69 26.86 2.10 -0.58
C HIS A 69 26.38 2.86 0.66
N SER A 70 25.67 2.20 1.55
CA SER A 70 25.11 2.82 2.77
C SER A 70 26.21 3.33 3.70
N TYR A 71 27.26 2.56 3.90
CA TYR A 71 28.42 2.98 4.69
C TYR A 71 29.15 4.18 4.07
N GLU A 72 29.35 4.18 2.75
CA GLU A 72 30.08 5.22 2.03
C GLU A 72 29.32 6.54 1.94
N THR A 73 27.99 6.48 1.77
CA THR A 73 27.19 7.63 1.31
C THR A 73 26.09 8.09 2.27
N VAL A 74 25.75 7.28 3.30
CA VAL A 74 24.65 7.55 4.23
C VAL A 74 25.21 7.80 5.64
N PRO A 75 25.17 9.04 6.16
CA PRO A 75 25.79 9.39 7.44
C PRO A 75 25.30 8.55 8.62
N TYR A 76 24.03 8.17 8.65
CA TYR A 76 23.45 7.32 9.68
C TYR A 76 24.15 5.95 9.75
N TYR A 77 24.29 5.28 8.60
CA TYR A 77 24.90 3.95 8.57
C TYR A 77 26.41 4.00 8.79
N ARG A 78 27.11 5.01 8.28
CA ARG A 78 28.53 5.20 8.59
C ARG A 78 28.74 5.24 10.10
N LYS A 79 28.00 6.13 10.78
CA LYS A 79 28.09 6.24 12.24
C LYS A 79 27.73 4.93 12.95
N LEU A 80 26.67 4.24 12.51
CA LEU A 80 26.22 2.97 13.07
C LEU A 80 27.33 1.89 13.01
N PHE A 81 27.98 1.77 11.86
CA PHE A 81 29.07 0.81 11.65
C PHE A 81 30.30 1.16 12.51
N ASP A 82 30.71 2.44 12.50
CA ASP A 82 31.87 2.91 13.28
C ASP A 82 31.66 2.73 14.80
N ASP A 83 30.47 3.08 15.32
CA ASP A 83 30.11 2.92 16.73
C ASP A 83 30.12 1.43 17.18
N ARG A 84 29.90 0.50 16.25
CA ARG A 84 29.90 -0.95 16.52
C ARG A 84 31.21 -1.64 16.16
N GLY A 85 32.19 -0.90 15.64
CA GLY A 85 33.46 -1.48 15.18
C GLY A 85 33.29 -2.41 13.96
N LEU A 86 32.19 -2.27 13.20
CA LEU A 86 31.90 -3.06 12.02
C LEU A 86 32.44 -2.39 10.76
N LYS A 87 32.73 -3.20 9.76
CA LYS A 87 33.06 -2.76 8.39
C LYS A 87 32.07 -3.37 7.39
N PRO A 88 31.86 -2.78 6.22
CA PRO A 88 31.02 -3.36 5.18
C PRO A 88 31.32 -4.82 4.86
N ALA A 89 32.60 -5.21 4.89
CA ALA A 89 33.07 -6.58 4.64
C ALA A 89 32.61 -7.61 5.70
N ASP A 90 32.15 -7.17 6.86
CA ASP A 90 31.61 -8.04 7.91
C ASP A 90 30.17 -8.50 7.60
N ILE A 91 29.49 -7.82 6.65
CA ILE A 91 28.17 -8.18 6.15
C ILE A 91 28.33 -8.81 4.77
N ARG A 92 28.46 -10.13 4.75
CA ARG A 92 28.71 -10.92 3.52
C ARG A 92 27.46 -11.33 2.79
N GLY A 93 26.27 -11.20 3.42
CA GLY A 93 24.99 -11.55 2.84
C GLY A 93 23.84 -11.39 3.84
N CYS A 94 22.70 -11.94 3.50
CA CYS A 94 21.46 -11.84 4.25
C CYS A 94 21.59 -12.31 5.70
N GLY A 95 22.30 -13.42 5.91
CA GLY A 95 22.48 -13.99 7.25
C GLY A 95 23.31 -13.12 8.21
N ASP A 96 24.13 -12.21 7.69
CA ASP A 96 24.94 -11.30 8.50
C ASP A 96 24.18 -10.02 8.90
N LEU A 97 22.97 -9.78 8.34
CA LEU A 97 22.16 -8.60 8.66
C LEU A 97 21.83 -8.51 10.15
N VAL A 98 21.73 -9.65 10.86
CA VAL A 98 21.50 -9.71 12.30
C VAL A 98 22.55 -8.96 13.12
N LYS A 99 23.75 -8.70 12.58
CA LYS A 99 24.80 -7.88 13.23
C LYS A 99 24.41 -6.41 13.33
N LEU A 100 23.46 -5.96 12.50
CA LEU A 100 22.93 -4.60 12.50
C LEU A 100 21.65 -4.57 13.36
N PRO A 101 21.40 -3.48 14.09
CA PRO A 101 20.16 -3.35 14.85
C PRO A 101 18.96 -3.21 13.92
N VAL A 102 17.80 -3.53 14.44
CA VAL A 102 16.52 -3.26 13.77
C VAL A 102 16.32 -1.74 13.71
N LEU A 103 15.95 -1.25 12.53
CA LEU A 103 15.63 0.16 12.29
C LEU A 103 14.15 0.38 12.59
N THR A 104 13.87 1.22 13.57
CA THR A 104 12.47 1.52 13.94
C THR A 104 11.93 2.75 13.19
N ARG A 105 10.62 2.92 13.26
CA ARG A 105 9.92 4.09 12.75
C ARG A 105 10.42 5.39 13.41
N GLU A 106 10.65 5.34 14.71
CA GLU A 106 11.16 6.44 15.52
C GLU A 106 12.59 6.81 15.11
N ASP A 107 13.42 5.82 14.81
CA ASP A 107 14.78 6.05 14.30
C ASP A 107 14.76 6.80 12.96
N ILE A 108 13.84 6.43 12.06
CA ILE A 108 13.70 7.11 10.78
C ILE A 108 13.28 8.58 10.99
N LYS A 109 12.28 8.84 11.83
CA LYS A 109 11.83 10.20 12.13
C LYS A 109 12.95 11.05 12.73
N LYS A 110 13.67 10.50 13.70
CA LYS A 110 14.76 11.19 14.40
C LYS A 110 15.95 11.45 13.49
N ASN A 111 16.26 10.56 12.56
CA ASN A 111 17.46 10.59 11.74
C ASN A 111 17.16 10.80 10.25
N PHE A 112 15.99 11.32 9.89
CA PHE A 112 15.52 11.40 8.50
C PHE A 112 16.57 11.94 7.53
N LYS A 113 17.17 13.10 7.83
CA LYS A 113 18.21 13.71 6.98
C LYS A 113 19.49 12.89 6.91
N ALA A 114 19.86 12.21 8.00
CA ALA A 114 21.06 11.39 8.08
C ALA A 114 20.91 10.05 7.33
N LEU A 115 19.69 9.60 7.09
CA LEU A 115 19.37 8.39 6.31
C LEU A 115 19.37 8.63 4.79
N VAL A 116 19.45 9.88 4.33
CA VAL A 116 19.50 10.20 2.90
C VAL A 116 20.92 10.08 2.37
N SER A 117 21.07 9.33 1.29
CA SER A 117 22.36 9.15 0.59
C SER A 117 22.85 10.46 -0.04
N SER A 118 24.11 10.78 0.17
CA SER A 118 24.78 11.92 -0.48
C SER A 118 25.13 11.66 -1.95
N ALA A 119 25.12 10.40 -2.39
CA ALA A 119 25.42 10.03 -3.77
C ALA A 119 24.21 10.19 -4.71
N VAL A 120 22.99 10.33 -4.18
CA VAL A 120 21.78 10.47 -4.99
C VAL A 120 21.31 11.93 -4.95
N ALA A 121 21.18 12.56 -6.12
CA ALA A 121 20.75 13.95 -6.20
C ALA A 121 19.35 14.13 -5.58
N SER A 122 19.19 15.03 -4.62
CA SER A 122 17.92 15.26 -3.89
C SER A 122 16.76 15.57 -4.83
N ARG A 123 16.99 16.24 -5.97
CA ARG A 123 15.97 16.54 -6.99
C ARG A 123 15.40 15.30 -7.68
N SER A 124 16.13 14.17 -7.68
CA SER A 124 15.67 12.91 -8.26
C SER A 124 14.85 12.06 -7.28
N LEU A 125 14.94 12.35 -5.97
CA LEU A 125 14.20 11.62 -4.96
C LEU A 125 12.71 11.96 -5.02
N ARG A 126 11.90 10.96 -4.72
CA ARG A 126 10.44 11.06 -4.62
C ARG A 126 10.00 10.81 -3.19
N GLY A 127 9.21 11.72 -2.65
CA GLY A 127 8.62 11.54 -1.32
C GLY A 127 7.45 10.56 -1.35
N GLY A 128 7.36 9.72 -0.34
CA GLY A 128 6.21 8.89 -0.03
C GLY A 128 5.87 8.98 1.44
N HIS A 129 4.61 8.70 1.75
CA HIS A 129 4.12 8.68 3.13
C HIS A 129 3.43 7.37 3.40
N THR A 130 3.70 6.79 4.56
CA THR A 130 2.93 5.63 5.03
C THR A 130 1.51 6.05 5.36
N SER A 131 0.59 5.09 5.37
CA SER A 131 -0.83 5.32 5.67
C SER A 131 -1.08 5.83 7.09
N GLY A 132 -0.10 5.74 8.00
CA GLY A 132 -0.26 6.25 9.36
C GLY A 132 -1.27 5.49 10.22
N THR A 133 -1.56 4.21 9.93
CA THR A 133 -2.41 3.34 10.76
C THR A 133 -1.90 3.17 12.20
N THR A 134 -0.71 3.66 12.50
CA THR A 134 -0.16 3.80 13.87
C THR A 134 -0.36 5.20 14.44
N GLY A 135 -1.08 6.07 13.71
CA GLY A 135 -1.46 7.39 14.20
C GLY A 135 -0.62 8.54 13.67
N SER A 136 0.57 8.33 13.10
CA SER A 136 1.33 9.41 12.48
C SER A 136 2.00 8.94 11.19
N PRO A 137 1.89 9.69 10.09
CA PRO A 137 2.52 9.31 8.82
C PRO A 137 4.04 9.30 8.96
N LEU A 138 4.69 8.32 8.32
CA LEU A 138 6.13 8.31 8.15
C LEU A 138 6.47 8.80 6.74
N GLU A 139 7.32 9.80 6.65
CA GLU A 139 7.88 10.21 5.38
C GLU A 139 9.08 9.31 5.01
N VAL A 140 9.15 8.92 3.75
CA VAL A 140 10.26 8.14 3.17
C VAL A 140 10.59 8.70 1.80
N LEU A 141 11.85 8.54 1.37
CA LEU A 141 12.30 8.97 0.06
C LEU A 141 12.71 7.77 -0.80
N TYR A 142 12.42 7.84 -2.07
CA TYR A 142 12.77 6.81 -3.05
C TYR A 142 13.60 7.39 -4.17
N ASP A 143 14.56 6.63 -4.63
CA ASP A 143 15.19 6.90 -5.91
C ASP A 143 14.36 6.35 -7.08
N PRO A 144 14.64 6.75 -8.33
CA PRO A 144 13.90 6.27 -9.50
C PRO A 144 13.95 4.74 -9.70
N ALA A 145 15.03 4.08 -9.28
CA ALA A 145 15.18 2.63 -9.41
C ALA A 145 14.17 1.90 -8.52
N ALA A 146 13.99 2.35 -7.27
CA ALA A 146 13.00 1.79 -6.35
C ALA A 146 11.56 1.96 -6.87
N VAL A 147 11.27 3.10 -7.53
CA VAL A 147 9.97 3.33 -8.17
C VAL A 147 9.77 2.32 -9.30
N THR A 148 10.73 2.22 -10.21
CA THR A 148 10.66 1.32 -11.38
C THR A 148 10.56 -0.14 -10.96
N MET A 149 11.33 -0.58 -9.95
CA MET A 149 11.29 -1.95 -9.41
C MET A 149 9.90 -2.30 -8.86
N THR A 150 9.24 -1.36 -8.18
CA THR A 150 7.87 -1.58 -7.68
C THR A 150 6.89 -1.86 -8.81
N TYR A 151 7.00 -1.12 -9.93
CA TYR A 151 6.12 -1.35 -11.08
C TYR A 151 6.46 -2.61 -11.86
N ALA A 152 7.73 -3.06 -11.85
CA ALA A 152 8.11 -4.36 -12.39
C ALA A 152 7.54 -5.52 -11.54
N ALA A 153 7.58 -5.42 -10.21
CA ALA A 153 6.95 -6.39 -9.32
C ALA A 153 5.43 -6.45 -9.52
N LEU A 154 4.78 -5.30 -9.71
CA LEU A 154 3.36 -5.23 -10.03
C LEU A 154 3.04 -5.84 -11.41
N ASP A 155 3.86 -5.59 -12.42
CA ASP A 155 3.71 -6.21 -13.75
C ASP A 155 3.80 -7.73 -13.68
N ARG A 156 4.72 -8.29 -12.86
CA ARG A 156 4.81 -9.72 -12.59
C ARG A 156 3.50 -10.26 -11.97
N GLN A 157 2.92 -9.55 -10.98
CA GLN A 157 1.64 -9.92 -10.38
C GLN A 157 0.53 -10.03 -11.44
N TYR A 158 0.40 -9.03 -12.32
CA TYR A 158 -0.58 -9.06 -13.39
C TYR A 158 -0.35 -10.20 -14.38
N LYS A 159 0.90 -10.47 -14.72
CA LYS A 159 1.27 -11.61 -15.60
C LYS A 159 0.91 -12.96 -14.97
N TRP A 160 1.10 -13.12 -13.67
CA TRP A 160 0.69 -14.34 -12.96
C TRP A 160 -0.83 -14.52 -12.93
N ALA A 161 -1.57 -13.42 -12.91
CA ALA A 161 -3.02 -13.42 -13.06
C ALA A 161 -3.50 -13.58 -14.53
N GLY A 162 -2.59 -13.84 -15.48
CA GLY A 162 -2.89 -13.95 -16.91
C GLY A 162 -3.22 -12.63 -17.60
N CYS A 163 -2.85 -11.49 -16.99
CA CYS A 163 -3.23 -10.16 -17.43
C CYS A 163 -2.02 -9.35 -17.91
N ARG A 164 -2.26 -8.32 -18.71
CA ARG A 164 -1.23 -7.41 -19.22
C ARG A 164 -1.59 -5.97 -18.88
N LEU A 165 -0.63 -5.26 -18.25
CA LEU A 165 -0.72 -3.83 -18.00
C LEU A 165 -0.31 -3.00 -19.23
N GLY A 166 -0.76 -1.75 -19.28
CA GLY A 166 -0.31 -0.78 -20.26
C GLY A 166 -1.41 -0.33 -21.22
N ARG A 167 -1.03 0.57 -22.15
CA ARG A 167 -1.96 1.17 -23.11
C ARG A 167 -2.61 0.14 -24.04
N ASP A 168 -1.81 -0.83 -24.47
CA ASP A 168 -2.23 -1.90 -25.40
C ASP A 168 -2.47 -3.22 -24.63
N GLY A 169 -2.54 -3.15 -23.30
CA GLY A 169 -2.86 -4.25 -22.41
C GLY A 169 -4.37 -4.44 -22.20
N ASP A 170 -4.68 -5.24 -21.19
CA ASP A 170 -6.06 -5.48 -20.77
C ASP A 170 -6.72 -4.19 -20.27
N ARG A 171 -8.03 -4.06 -20.46
CA ARG A 171 -8.82 -2.99 -19.87
C ARG A 171 -9.00 -3.24 -18.38
N VAL A 172 -8.58 -2.27 -17.57
CA VAL A 172 -8.57 -2.38 -16.10
C VAL A 172 -9.52 -1.37 -15.48
N VAL A 173 -10.46 -1.82 -14.69
CA VAL A 173 -11.20 -0.95 -13.77
C VAL A 173 -10.40 -0.84 -12.47
N VAL A 174 -10.14 0.39 -12.03
CA VAL A 174 -9.39 0.66 -10.80
C VAL A 174 -10.32 1.28 -9.77
N ALA A 175 -10.49 0.60 -8.62
CA ALA A 175 -11.37 0.98 -7.53
C ALA A 175 -10.59 1.15 -6.21
N ARG A 176 -9.75 2.20 -6.17
CA ARG A 176 -8.87 2.53 -5.03
C ARG A 176 -9.26 3.85 -4.38
N GLY A 177 -8.64 4.19 -3.23
CA GLY A 177 -8.94 5.39 -2.44
C GLY A 177 -8.40 6.73 -2.98
N ASN A 178 -8.04 6.82 -4.25
CA ASN A 178 -7.58 8.08 -4.84
C ASN A 178 -8.75 9.04 -5.12
N VAL A 179 -8.59 10.30 -4.73
CA VAL A 179 -9.58 11.35 -5.03
C VAL A 179 -9.39 11.82 -6.47
N ILE A 180 -10.08 11.17 -7.39
CA ILE A 180 -10.05 11.46 -8.84
C ILE A 180 -11.28 12.24 -9.31
N VAL A 181 -12.36 12.19 -8.53
CA VAL A 181 -13.61 12.92 -8.73
C VAL A 181 -13.75 13.90 -7.57
N PRO A 182 -14.17 15.15 -7.81
CA PRO A 182 -14.44 16.09 -6.71
C PRO A 182 -15.37 15.47 -5.68
N LEU A 183 -14.98 15.47 -4.40
CA LEU A 183 -15.75 14.80 -3.35
C LEU A 183 -17.15 15.38 -3.18
N ALA A 184 -17.34 16.67 -3.48
CA ALA A 184 -18.64 17.36 -3.46
C ALA A 184 -19.51 17.06 -4.71
N GLN A 185 -19.04 16.25 -5.67
CA GLN A 185 -19.81 15.95 -6.88
C GLN A 185 -21.00 15.07 -6.55
N ALA A 186 -22.22 15.60 -6.67
CA ALA A 186 -23.45 14.90 -6.31
C ALA A 186 -24.08 14.04 -7.42
N ARG A 187 -23.60 14.18 -8.65
CA ARG A 187 -24.18 13.50 -9.84
C ARG A 187 -23.10 12.79 -10.66
N PRO A 188 -23.43 11.66 -11.34
CA PRO A 188 -22.51 11.00 -12.25
C PRO A 188 -21.94 11.96 -13.32
N PRO A 189 -20.76 11.62 -13.90
CA PRO A 189 -20.02 10.38 -13.74
C PRO A 189 -19.08 10.40 -12.52
N PHE A 190 -19.16 9.37 -11.67
CA PHE A 190 -18.26 9.17 -10.53
C PHE A 190 -16.98 8.41 -10.89
N TRP A 191 -16.56 8.51 -12.13
CA TRP A 191 -15.38 7.85 -12.69
C TRP A 191 -14.66 8.76 -13.66
N ARG A 192 -13.39 8.42 -13.96
CA ARG A 192 -12.58 9.08 -14.99
C ARG A 192 -11.84 8.04 -15.81
N THR A 193 -11.58 8.33 -17.07
CA THR A 193 -10.80 7.46 -17.94
C THR A 193 -9.33 7.85 -17.95
N ASN A 194 -8.45 6.86 -17.92
CA ASN A 194 -7.02 7.01 -18.11
C ASN A 194 -6.57 6.22 -19.34
N ARG A 195 -6.57 6.87 -20.50
CA ARG A 195 -6.21 6.24 -21.77
C ARG A 195 -4.74 5.80 -21.84
N SER A 196 -3.85 6.42 -21.05
CA SER A 196 -2.42 6.08 -21.05
C SER A 196 -2.12 4.68 -20.52
N LEU A 197 -3.03 4.11 -19.71
CA LEU A 197 -2.93 2.77 -19.13
C LEU A 197 -4.16 1.91 -19.41
N ASN A 198 -5.05 2.31 -20.31
CA ASN A 198 -6.29 1.60 -20.61
C ASN A 198 -7.15 1.34 -19.34
N GLN A 199 -7.38 2.40 -18.54
CA GLN A 199 -8.05 2.29 -17.26
C GLN A 199 -9.33 3.11 -17.16
N LEU A 200 -10.32 2.56 -16.46
CA LEU A 200 -11.46 3.27 -15.89
C LEU A 200 -11.25 3.40 -14.38
N LEU A 201 -11.05 4.62 -13.92
CA LEU A 201 -10.80 4.92 -12.50
C LEU A 201 -12.13 5.24 -11.82
N LEU A 202 -12.52 4.46 -10.82
CA LEU A 202 -13.75 4.64 -10.05
C LEU A 202 -13.48 5.40 -8.75
N SER A 203 -14.36 6.31 -8.39
CA SER A 203 -14.30 6.95 -7.07
C SER A 203 -14.94 6.06 -6.01
N SER A 204 -14.16 5.54 -5.08
CA SER A 204 -14.69 4.78 -3.94
C SER A 204 -15.54 5.64 -2.99
N PHE A 205 -15.34 6.95 -2.98
CA PHE A 205 -16.06 7.88 -2.10
C PHE A 205 -17.54 8.08 -2.46
N HIS A 206 -17.93 7.77 -3.69
CA HIS A 206 -19.31 7.92 -4.19
C HIS A 206 -20.06 6.60 -4.32
N MET A 207 -19.46 5.46 -3.88
CA MET A 207 -20.06 4.12 -3.97
C MET A 207 -21.10 3.89 -2.90
N SER A 208 -22.22 4.60 -2.96
CA SER A 208 -23.41 4.32 -2.17
C SER A 208 -24.34 3.36 -2.92
N SER A 209 -25.25 2.69 -2.21
CA SER A 209 -26.21 1.75 -2.80
C SER A 209 -27.00 2.35 -3.97
N ARG A 210 -27.38 3.61 -3.88
CA ARG A 210 -28.12 4.35 -4.94
C ARG A 210 -27.31 4.57 -6.20
N ASN A 211 -25.97 4.61 -6.11
CA ASN A 211 -25.08 4.93 -7.22
C ASN A 211 -24.51 3.69 -7.92
N LEU A 212 -24.58 2.50 -7.29
CA LEU A 212 -23.95 1.30 -7.82
C LEU A 212 -24.43 0.89 -9.20
N ALA A 213 -25.72 1.10 -9.52
CA ALA A 213 -26.26 0.85 -10.84
C ALA A 213 -25.55 1.67 -11.93
N GLU A 214 -25.21 2.94 -11.65
CA GLU A 214 -24.49 3.81 -12.58
C GLU A 214 -23.03 3.34 -12.76
N TYR A 215 -22.38 2.89 -11.69
CA TYR A 215 -21.03 2.30 -11.78
C TYR A 215 -21.05 1.06 -12.66
N PHE A 216 -22.01 0.15 -12.49
CA PHE A 216 -22.06 -1.06 -13.31
C PHE A 216 -22.43 -0.80 -14.76
N ARG A 217 -23.21 0.24 -15.05
CA ARG A 217 -23.41 0.69 -16.44
C ARG A 217 -22.06 1.12 -17.05
N ALA A 218 -21.30 1.98 -16.36
CA ALA A 218 -20.00 2.43 -16.85
C ALA A 218 -18.96 1.31 -16.96
N ILE A 219 -18.95 0.36 -16.02
CA ILE A 219 -18.10 -0.84 -16.06
C ILE A 219 -18.47 -1.70 -17.27
N GLY A 220 -19.77 -1.91 -17.52
CA GLY A 220 -20.26 -2.66 -18.68
C GLY A 220 -19.87 -2.02 -20.00
N ASP A 221 -20.08 -0.71 -20.15
CA ASP A 221 -19.69 0.05 -21.35
C ASP A 221 -18.16 0.03 -21.58
N PHE A 222 -17.39 0.04 -20.51
CA PHE A 222 -15.94 -0.06 -20.58
C PHE A 222 -15.47 -1.48 -20.91
N ALA A 223 -16.26 -2.52 -20.61
CA ALA A 223 -15.99 -3.94 -20.82
C ALA A 223 -14.57 -4.36 -20.35
N PRO A 224 -14.28 -4.30 -19.06
CA PRO A 224 -12.95 -4.61 -18.51
C PRO A 224 -12.63 -6.10 -18.58
N ALA A 225 -11.34 -6.40 -18.60
CA ALA A 225 -10.84 -7.76 -18.33
C ALA A 225 -10.45 -7.94 -16.87
N VAL A 226 -10.05 -6.84 -16.20
CA VAL A 226 -9.51 -6.87 -14.84
C VAL A 226 -10.19 -5.81 -13.97
N LEU A 227 -10.44 -6.16 -12.72
CA LEU A 227 -10.82 -5.23 -11.66
C LEU A 227 -9.70 -5.18 -10.62
N ASP A 228 -9.18 -3.98 -10.33
CA ASP A 228 -8.09 -3.74 -9.38
C ASP A 228 -8.59 -2.78 -8.29
N GLY A 229 -8.51 -3.18 -7.02
CA GLY A 229 -9.04 -2.36 -5.94
C GLY A 229 -8.67 -2.80 -4.54
N TYR A 230 -9.21 -2.08 -3.57
CA TYR A 230 -9.16 -2.50 -2.18
C TYR A 230 -10.18 -3.62 -1.92
N PRO A 231 -9.85 -4.64 -1.12
CA PRO A 231 -10.80 -5.71 -0.74
C PRO A 231 -12.20 -5.21 -0.36
N SER A 232 -12.27 -4.16 0.46
CA SER A 232 -13.54 -3.56 0.87
C SER A 232 -14.36 -3.00 -0.31
N THR A 233 -13.70 -2.29 -1.23
CA THR A 233 -14.35 -1.68 -2.39
C THR A 233 -14.80 -2.75 -3.40
N LEU A 234 -13.94 -3.75 -3.63
CA LEU A 234 -14.25 -4.91 -4.48
C LEU A 234 -15.44 -5.70 -3.94
N TYR A 235 -15.50 -5.88 -2.62
CA TYR A 235 -16.59 -6.56 -1.95
C TYR A 235 -17.93 -5.81 -2.09
N ILE A 236 -17.94 -4.46 -2.00
CA ILE A 236 -19.14 -3.66 -2.24
C ILE A 236 -19.69 -3.92 -3.65
N LEU A 237 -18.83 -3.91 -4.66
CA LEU A 237 -19.21 -4.18 -6.04
C LEU A 237 -19.73 -5.62 -6.19
N ALA A 238 -19.04 -6.60 -5.62
CA ALA A 238 -19.44 -8.00 -5.67
C ALA A 238 -20.77 -8.25 -4.97
N LYS A 239 -20.98 -7.65 -3.77
CA LYS A 239 -22.22 -7.76 -3.01
C LYS A 239 -23.41 -7.18 -3.79
N TYR A 240 -23.21 -6.05 -4.48
CA TYR A 240 -24.27 -5.51 -5.35
C TYR A 240 -24.69 -6.50 -6.44
N LEU A 241 -23.74 -7.08 -7.17
CA LEU A 241 -24.02 -8.08 -8.21
C LEU A 241 -24.78 -9.29 -7.62
N ARG A 242 -24.29 -9.82 -6.49
CA ARG A 242 -24.93 -10.94 -5.80
C ARG A 242 -26.38 -10.64 -5.44
N ASN A 243 -26.65 -9.45 -4.90
CA ASN A 243 -28.00 -9.02 -4.51
C ASN A 243 -28.94 -8.83 -5.71
N GLN A 244 -28.38 -8.54 -6.89
CA GLN A 244 -29.14 -8.45 -8.16
C GLN A 244 -29.26 -9.82 -8.87
N GLY A 245 -28.63 -10.88 -8.35
CA GLY A 245 -28.59 -12.17 -9.04
C GLY A 245 -27.76 -12.16 -10.33
N ILE A 246 -26.86 -11.19 -10.50
CA ILE A 246 -26.04 -10.99 -11.70
C ILE A 246 -24.64 -11.57 -11.48
N ARG A 247 -24.07 -12.17 -12.54
CA ARG A 247 -22.65 -12.55 -12.63
C ARG A 247 -21.99 -11.66 -13.68
N PHE A 248 -20.76 -11.20 -13.40
CA PHE A 248 -20.01 -10.35 -14.29
C PHE A 248 -18.61 -10.96 -14.53
N PRO A 249 -18.45 -11.86 -15.52
CA PRO A 249 -17.19 -12.58 -15.73
C PRO A 249 -16.01 -11.65 -16.06
N LEU A 250 -14.89 -11.84 -15.35
CA LEU A 250 -13.60 -11.17 -15.59
C LEU A 250 -12.50 -12.20 -15.77
N LYS A 251 -11.32 -11.77 -16.24
CA LYS A 251 -10.11 -12.61 -16.24
C LYS A 251 -9.57 -12.80 -14.83
N ALA A 252 -9.46 -11.69 -14.08
CA ALA A 252 -8.94 -11.69 -12.73
C ALA A 252 -9.41 -10.45 -11.95
N VAL A 253 -9.40 -10.58 -10.64
CA VAL A 253 -9.47 -9.46 -9.70
C VAL A 253 -8.13 -9.34 -9.00
N ILE A 254 -7.58 -8.11 -8.91
CA ILE A 254 -6.34 -7.81 -8.18
C ILE A 254 -6.71 -7.03 -6.91
N SER A 255 -6.25 -7.49 -5.76
CA SER A 255 -6.48 -6.81 -4.48
C SER A 255 -5.19 -6.48 -3.75
N SER A 256 -5.24 -5.48 -2.87
CA SER A 256 -4.11 -5.10 -2.00
C SER A 256 -4.49 -4.07 -0.96
N SER A 257 -3.53 -3.75 -0.09
CA SER A 257 -3.54 -2.60 0.84
C SER A 257 -4.49 -2.72 2.03
N GLU A 258 -5.32 -3.72 2.07
CA GLU A 258 -6.19 -4.10 3.18
C GLU A 258 -6.14 -5.61 3.34
N THR A 259 -6.48 -6.13 4.52
CA THR A 259 -6.64 -7.58 4.70
C THR A 259 -7.81 -8.07 3.84
N LEU A 260 -7.55 -9.08 3.02
CA LEU A 260 -8.57 -9.77 2.25
C LEU A 260 -9.12 -10.94 3.07
N TYR A 261 -10.33 -10.79 3.59
CA TYR A 261 -10.99 -11.85 4.36
C TYR A 261 -11.61 -12.92 3.46
N ASP A 262 -11.69 -14.17 3.93
CA ASP A 262 -12.24 -15.30 3.17
C ASP A 262 -13.65 -15.05 2.63
N PHE A 263 -14.52 -14.43 3.43
CA PHE A 263 -15.88 -14.10 2.99
C PHE A 263 -15.90 -13.05 1.87
N GLN A 264 -14.94 -12.11 1.87
CA GLN A 264 -14.80 -11.14 0.79
C GLN A 264 -14.29 -11.83 -0.47
N ARG A 265 -13.20 -12.61 -0.35
CA ARG A 265 -12.64 -13.41 -1.45
C ARG A 265 -13.72 -14.27 -2.11
N SER A 266 -14.43 -15.07 -1.33
CA SER A 266 -15.48 -15.96 -1.84
C SER A 266 -16.59 -15.19 -2.57
N THR A 267 -17.08 -14.08 -2.00
CA THR A 267 -18.11 -13.25 -2.63
C THR A 267 -17.64 -12.61 -3.93
N ILE A 268 -16.39 -12.12 -3.96
CA ILE A 268 -15.77 -11.49 -5.14
C ILE A 268 -15.60 -12.53 -6.24
N GLU A 269 -14.98 -13.67 -5.94
CA GLU A 269 -14.73 -14.75 -6.92
C GLU A 269 -16.05 -15.29 -7.51
N GLU A 270 -17.06 -15.49 -6.67
CA GLU A 270 -18.38 -15.91 -7.12
C GLU A 270 -19.06 -14.89 -8.04
N SER A 271 -19.02 -13.62 -7.69
CA SER A 271 -19.69 -12.55 -8.45
C SER A 271 -19.01 -12.24 -9.77
N PHE A 272 -17.68 -12.26 -9.80
CA PHE A 272 -16.88 -11.96 -11.00
C PHE A 272 -16.42 -13.21 -11.76
N GLN A 273 -16.75 -14.42 -11.29
CA GLN A 273 -16.43 -15.70 -11.91
C GLN A 273 -14.95 -15.86 -12.29
N CYS A 274 -14.06 -15.35 -11.45
CA CYS A 274 -12.61 -15.42 -11.62
C CYS A 274 -11.92 -15.49 -10.25
N LYS A 275 -10.62 -15.67 -10.24
CA LYS A 275 -9.81 -15.67 -9.02
C LYS A 275 -9.40 -14.26 -8.60
N VAL A 276 -9.30 -14.06 -7.27
CA VAL A 276 -8.68 -12.87 -6.68
C VAL A 276 -7.20 -13.16 -6.48
N PHE A 277 -6.36 -12.27 -6.98
CA PHE A 277 -4.91 -12.28 -6.78
C PHE A 277 -4.55 -11.14 -5.84
N ASP A 278 -4.22 -11.47 -4.60
CA ASP A 278 -3.83 -10.48 -3.61
C ASP A 278 -2.33 -10.21 -3.64
N TYR A 279 -1.92 -8.99 -3.29
CA TYR A 279 -0.52 -8.69 -3.05
C TYR A 279 -0.34 -7.78 -1.85
N PHE A 280 0.71 -8.04 -1.11
CA PHE A 280 1.20 -7.24 0.00
C PHE A 280 2.35 -6.35 -0.44
N ALA A 281 2.26 -5.07 -0.14
CA ALA A 281 3.34 -4.12 -0.38
C ALA A 281 3.26 -2.95 0.61
N LEU A 282 4.42 -2.42 0.96
CA LEU A 282 4.57 -1.34 1.92
C LEU A 282 4.96 -0.03 1.24
N ALA A 283 4.50 1.09 1.81
CA ALA A 283 4.91 2.42 1.36
C ALA A 283 6.42 2.62 1.55
N GLU A 284 7.03 1.99 2.55
CA GLU A 284 8.47 2.02 2.81
C GLU A 284 9.30 1.26 1.78
N ARG A 285 8.65 0.46 0.92
CA ARG A 285 9.27 -0.31 -0.17
C ARG A 285 10.35 -1.27 0.29
N VAL A 286 10.14 -1.94 1.42
CA VAL A 286 11.07 -2.94 1.96
C VAL A 286 10.62 -4.37 1.67
N VAL A 287 9.32 -4.61 1.52
CA VAL A 287 8.72 -5.91 1.19
C VAL A 287 7.70 -5.75 0.08
N PHE A 288 7.69 -6.70 -0.85
CA PHE A 288 6.66 -6.89 -1.86
C PHE A 288 6.40 -8.38 -2.01
N ALA A 289 5.17 -8.81 -1.89
CA ALA A 289 4.80 -10.22 -1.98
C ALA A 289 3.48 -10.40 -2.73
N THR A 290 3.37 -11.44 -3.55
CA THR A 290 2.29 -11.62 -4.50
C THR A 290 1.77 -13.05 -4.53
N GLU A 291 0.47 -13.24 -4.68
CA GLU A 291 -0.12 -14.54 -4.95
C GLU A 291 0.14 -15.00 -6.40
N CYS A 292 0.37 -16.28 -6.58
CA CYS A 292 0.35 -16.92 -7.89
C CYS A 292 -1.00 -17.62 -8.16
N ASP A 293 -1.09 -18.31 -9.29
CA ASP A 293 -2.27 -19.08 -9.73
C ASP A 293 -2.65 -20.27 -8.83
N ARG A 294 -1.82 -20.64 -7.85
CA ARG A 294 -2.09 -21.69 -6.86
C ARG A 294 -2.78 -21.15 -5.61
N HIS A 295 -2.68 -19.86 -5.32
CA HIS A 295 -3.27 -19.25 -4.14
C HIS A 295 -2.87 -19.94 -2.81
N GLU A 296 -1.63 -20.44 -2.73
CA GLU A 296 -1.11 -21.12 -1.55
C GLU A 296 -0.39 -20.18 -0.57
N GLY A 297 -0.52 -18.88 -0.71
CA GLY A 297 0.14 -17.83 0.04
C GLY A 297 0.87 -16.85 -0.89
N HIS A 298 1.66 -15.95 -0.32
CA HIS A 298 2.32 -14.88 -1.05
C HIS A 298 3.79 -15.21 -1.32
N HIS A 299 4.22 -15.19 -2.57
CA HIS A 299 5.62 -15.28 -2.96
C HIS A 299 6.31 -13.93 -2.72
N LEU A 300 7.38 -13.92 -1.96
CA LEU A 300 8.23 -12.75 -1.76
C LEU A 300 8.94 -12.37 -3.06
N CYS A 301 8.94 -11.08 -3.39
CA CYS A 301 9.76 -10.54 -4.45
C CYS A 301 11.20 -10.40 -3.94
N MET A 302 11.98 -11.45 -4.05
CA MET A 302 13.34 -11.52 -3.47
C MET A 302 14.31 -10.53 -4.10
N GLU A 303 14.04 -10.06 -5.31
CA GLU A 303 14.79 -9.00 -5.98
C GLU A 303 14.49 -7.60 -5.40
N TYR A 304 13.36 -7.47 -4.72
CA TYR A 304 12.89 -6.21 -4.16
C TYR A 304 13.45 -5.93 -2.76
N GLY A 305 13.55 -6.97 -1.94
CA GLY A 305 14.01 -6.84 -0.57
C GLY A 305 14.34 -8.18 0.09
N VAL A 306 15.10 -8.11 1.18
CA VAL A 306 15.27 -9.21 2.13
C VAL A 306 14.19 -9.11 3.19
N THR A 307 13.52 -10.22 3.48
CA THR A 307 12.47 -10.32 4.50
C THR A 307 12.95 -11.22 5.63
N GLU A 308 12.87 -10.71 6.85
CA GLU A 308 13.15 -11.41 8.10
C GLU A 308 11.87 -11.49 8.94
N ILE A 309 11.68 -12.59 9.65
CA ILE A 309 10.65 -12.71 10.68
C ILE A 309 11.36 -12.86 12.03
N LEU A 310 11.09 -11.93 12.93
CA LEU A 310 11.80 -11.82 14.21
C LEU A 310 10.85 -12.03 15.39
N ASP A 311 11.40 -12.52 16.46
CA ASP A 311 10.72 -12.58 17.77
C ASP A 311 10.75 -11.22 18.50
N GLU A 312 10.31 -11.21 19.75
CA GLU A 312 10.28 -9.98 20.57
C GLU A 312 11.68 -9.48 20.96
N ASN A 313 12.71 -10.33 20.87
CA ASN A 313 14.11 -9.99 21.16
C ASN A 313 14.90 -9.60 19.90
N ASP A 314 14.23 -9.49 18.74
CA ASP A 314 14.81 -9.26 17.42
C ASP A 314 15.69 -10.41 16.90
N ASP A 315 15.49 -11.62 17.43
CA ASP A 315 16.13 -12.83 16.93
C ASP A 315 15.32 -13.47 15.78
N PRO A 316 15.98 -13.99 14.74
CA PRO A 316 15.31 -14.62 13.62
C PRO A 316 14.52 -15.86 14.01
N LEU A 317 13.27 -15.93 13.57
CA LEU A 317 12.41 -17.09 13.76
C LEU A 317 12.55 -18.09 12.60
N PRO A 318 12.45 -19.40 12.88
CA PRO A 318 12.42 -20.41 11.80
C PRO A 318 11.12 -20.33 10.98
N ASP A 319 11.19 -20.88 9.76
CA ASP A 319 10.01 -20.98 8.88
C ASP A 319 8.82 -21.64 9.62
N GLY A 320 7.62 -21.12 9.38
CA GLY A 320 6.38 -21.56 10.03
C GLY A 320 6.09 -20.90 11.39
N ARG A 321 6.97 -20.08 11.90
CA ARG A 321 6.74 -19.32 13.14
C ARG A 321 6.39 -17.88 12.83
N SER A 322 5.26 -17.43 13.36
CA SER A 322 4.80 -16.04 13.20
C SER A 322 5.57 -15.09 14.13
N GLY A 323 5.97 -13.95 13.58
CA GLY A 323 6.69 -12.91 14.31
C GLY A 323 6.61 -11.55 13.61
N LYS A 324 7.43 -10.62 14.06
CA LYS A 324 7.54 -9.26 13.51
C LYS A 324 8.12 -9.32 12.11
N LEU A 325 7.45 -8.68 11.15
CA LEU A 325 7.94 -8.53 9.77
C LEU A 325 8.99 -7.42 9.71
N VAL A 326 10.19 -7.75 9.32
CA VAL A 326 11.31 -6.85 9.11
C VAL A 326 11.77 -6.94 7.65
N GLY A 327 12.03 -5.79 7.02
CA GLY A 327 12.44 -5.74 5.62
C GLY A 327 13.67 -4.88 5.37
N THR A 328 14.51 -5.32 4.44
CA THR A 328 15.64 -4.54 3.90
C THR A 328 15.41 -4.28 2.43
N SER A 329 15.30 -3.00 2.03
CA SER A 329 15.08 -2.63 0.61
C SER A 329 16.36 -2.81 -0.21
N LEU A 330 16.31 -3.66 -1.25
CA LEU A 330 17.44 -3.86 -2.16
C LEU A 330 17.45 -2.90 -3.37
N ALA A 331 16.36 -2.17 -3.59
CA ALA A 331 16.19 -1.31 -4.74
C ALA A 331 16.36 0.20 -4.45
N ASN A 332 16.30 0.62 -3.19
CA ASN A 332 16.34 2.04 -2.82
C ASN A 332 17.73 2.45 -2.28
N PHE A 333 18.52 3.08 -3.12
CA PHE A 333 19.83 3.63 -2.77
C PHE A 333 19.77 5.10 -2.35
N GLY A 334 18.62 5.76 -2.53
CA GLY A 334 18.43 7.17 -2.15
C GLY A 334 18.19 7.37 -0.66
N MET A 335 17.47 6.48 -0.04
CA MET A 335 17.23 6.39 1.40
C MET A 335 17.13 4.91 1.77
N PRO A 336 18.28 4.21 1.88
CA PRO A 336 18.28 2.79 2.22
C PRO A 336 17.61 2.53 3.57
N LEU A 337 16.72 1.56 3.63
CA LEU A 337 16.15 1.06 4.88
C LEU A 337 16.66 -0.38 5.07
N ILE A 338 17.59 -0.56 6.00
CA ILE A 338 18.18 -1.86 6.33
C ILE A 338 17.59 -2.33 7.65
N ARG A 339 17.02 -3.55 7.67
CA ARG A 339 16.32 -4.16 8.82
C ARG A 339 15.20 -3.27 9.38
N TYR A 340 14.39 -2.66 8.51
CA TYR A 340 13.27 -1.83 8.97
C TYR A 340 12.13 -2.71 9.50
N GLN A 341 11.78 -2.50 10.77
CA GLN A 341 10.65 -3.14 11.43
C GLN A 341 9.33 -2.50 10.96
N THR A 342 8.50 -3.30 10.34
CA THR A 342 7.12 -2.92 10.02
C THR A 342 6.22 -3.10 11.24
N ASN A 343 4.96 -2.70 11.14
CA ASN A 343 3.98 -3.00 12.21
C ASN A 343 3.20 -4.28 11.94
N ASP A 344 3.64 -5.06 10.97
CA ASP A 344 2.97 -6.24 10.48
C ASP A 344 3.60 -7.51 11.06
N HIS A 345 2.81 -8.57 11.14
CA HIS A 345 3.23 -9.90 11.58
C HIS A 345 2.84 -10.92 10.52
N THR A 346 3.72 -11.85 10.27
CA THR A 346 3.50 -12.99 9.38
C THR A 346 4.47 -14.10 9.70
N ALA A 347 4.45 -15.20 8.95
CA ALA A 347 5.44 -16.27 9.00
C ALA A 347 5.98 -16.54 7.59
N LEU A 348 7.26 -16.91 7.48
CA LEU A 348 7.74 -17.55 6.26
C LEU A 348 7.22 -18.99 6.21
N ARG A 349 6.80 -19.44 5.05
CA ARG A 349 6.28 -20.81 4.89
C ARG A 349 7.40 -21.80 4.64
N SER A 350 7.27 -22.97 5.26
CA SER A 350 8.14 -24.09 5.00
C SER A 350 7.77 -24.75 3.67
N GLY A 351 8.77 -25.01 2.83
CA GLY A 351 8.61 -25.72 1.58
C GLY A 351 8.19 -24.84 0.37
N PRO A 352 8.30 -25.40 -0.83
CA PRO A 352 7.98 -24.71 -2.08
C PRO A 352 6.47 -24.68 -2.35
N CYS A 353 6.02 -23.70 -3.15
CA CYS A 353 4.69 -23.69 -3.72
C CYS A 353 4.55 -24.73 -4.84
N SER A 354 3.35 -25.29 -5.00
CA SER A 354 3.04 -26.24 -6.09
C SER A 354 3.14 -25.63 -7.51
N CYS A 355 3.29 -24.30 -7.62
CA CYS A 355 3.53 -23.62 -8.90
C CYS A 355 4.92 -23.87 -9.49
N GLY A 356 5.88 -24.41 -8.72
CA GLY A 356 7.25 -24.71 -9.14
C GLY A 356 8.22 -23.52 -9.13
N ARG A 357 7.79 -22.31 -8.73
CA ARG A 357 8.68 -21.16 -8.54
C ARG A 357 9.50 -21.32 -7.27
N GLY A 358 10.79 -20.96 -7.31
CA GLY A 358 11.70 -21.11 -6.16
C GLY A 358 11.65 -19.95 -5.15
N LEU A 359 10.77 -18.97 -5.36
CA LEU A 359 10.60 -17.82 -4.47
C LEU A 359 10.12 -18.25 -3.08
N VAL A 360 10.70 -17.67 -2.05
CA VAL A 360 10.24 -17.87 -0.66
C VAL A 360 8.81 -17.38 -0.51
N MET A 361 8.01 -18.14 0.22
CA MET A 361 6.61 -17.80 0.49
C MET A 361 6.44 -17.29 1.90
N MET A 362 5.46 -16.43 2.08
CA MET A 362 4.96 -16.01 3.38
C MET A 362 3.46 -16.26 3.50
N ASP A 363 2.99 -16.41 4.72
CA ASP A 363 1.57 -16.46 5.05
C ASP A 363 0.93 -15.07 4.88
N ASP A 364 -0.39 -15.03 4.94
CA ASP A 364 -1.12 -13.77 4.96
C ASP A 364 -0.63 -12.90 6.10
N VAL A 365 -0.49 -11.62 5.80
CA VAL A 365 -0.04 -10.66 6.79
C VAL A 365 -1.19 -10.35 7.73
N THR A 366 -1.01 -10.67 9.00
CA THR A 366 -1.90 -10.19 10.04
C THR A 366 -1.53 -8.76 10.40
N THR A 367 -1.96 -7.82 9.57
CA THR A 367 -2.07 -6.44 9.99
C THR A 367 -3.12 -6.34 11.09
N LYS A 368 -3.03 -5.31 11.91
CA LYS A 368 -4.08 -4.98 12.87
C LYS A 368 -5.41 -4.99 12.14
N ALA A 369 -6.34 -5.86 12.56
CA ALA A 369 -7.69 -5.90 12.00
C ALA A 369 -8.36 -4.55 12.27
N GLU A 370 -8.35 -3.68 11.28
CA GLU A 370 -9.01 -2.38 11.33
C GLU A 370 -10.49 -2.57 10.98
N ASP A 371 -11.37 -1.84 11.65
CA ASP A 371 -12.78 -1.86 11.28
C ASP A 371 -13.06 -0.95 10.09
N ILE A 372 -14.06 -1.34 9.33
CA ILE A 372 -14.60 -0.55 8.22
C ILE A 372 -15.73 0.31 8.78
N LEU A 373 -15.78 1.60 8.42
CA LEU A 373 -16.90 2.46 8.80
C LEU A 373 -18.09 2.23 7.87
N THR A 374 -19.29 2.14 8.44
CA THR A 374 -20.55 2.10 7.69
C THR A 374 -21.31 3.40 7.92
N LEU A 375 -21.73 4.11 6.87
CA LEU A 375 -22.44 5.37 6.95
C LEU A 375 -23.96 5.17 6.76
N LYS A 376 -24.78 6.15 7.20
CA LYS A 376 -26.25 6.11 7.05
C LYS A 376 -26.74 5.94 5.61
N ASP A 377 -26.01 6.48 4.65
CA ASP A 377 -26.33 6.38 3.22
C ASP A 377 -25.90 5.05 2.59
N GLY A 378 -25.43 4.10 3.41
CA GLY A 378 -24.96 2.78 2.99
C GLY A 378 -23.55 2.76 2.40
N ARG A 379 -22.83 3.89 2.36
CA ARG A 379 -21.42 3.89 2.00
C ARG A 379 -20.61 3.15 3.06
N VAL A 380 -19.62 2.45 2.57
CA VAL A 380 -18.64 1.76 3.41
C VAL A 380 -17.27 2.38 3.16
N ILE A 381 -16.63 2.85 4.22
CA ILE A 381 -15.37 3.59 4.14
C ILE A 381 -14.26 2.76 4.77
N SER A 382 -13.27 2.41 3.96
CA SER A 382 -12.13 1.64 4.43
C SER A 382 -11.13 2.50 5.22
N PRO A 383 -10.35 1.89 6.13
CA PRO A 383 -9.26 2.57 6.81
C PRO A 383 -8.26 3.22 5.85
N SER A 384 -7.93 2.58 4.74
CA SER A 384 -7.01 3.11 3.74
C SER A 384 -7.45 4.47 3.18
N VAL A 385 -8.76 4.66 3.00
CA VAL A 385 -9.34 5.94 2.57
C VAL A 385 -9.20 7.01 3.64
N LEU A 386 -9.38 6.63 4.90
CA LEU A 386 -9.32 7.54 6.06
C LEU A 386 -7.91 8.02 6.38
N THR A 387 -6.86 7.33 5.92
CA THR A 387 -5.49 7.75 6.17
C THR A 387 -5.09 9.02 5.43
N HIS A 388 -5.71 9.30 4.29
CA HIS A 388 -5.33 10.44 3.44
C HIS A 388 -5.41 11.82 4.12
N PRO A 389 -6.44 12.14 4.94
CA PRO A 389 -6.51 13.38 5.71
C PRO A 389 -5.33 13.59 6.67
N PHE A 390 -4.78 12.51 7.20
CA PHE A 390 -3.70 12.55 8.19
C PHE A 390 -2.30 12.67 7.54
N LYS A 391 -2.11 12.22 6.30
CA LYS A 391 -0.80 12.19 5.63
C LYS A 391 -0.03 13.53 5.65
N PRO A 392 -0.65 14.71 5.46
CA PRO A 392 0.09 15.97 5.51
C PRO A 392 0.34 16.48 6.94
N LEU A 393 -0.25 15.85 7.97
CA LEU A 393 -0.24 16.33 9.35
C LEU A 393 0.85 15.61 10.15
N THR A 394 2.11 16.00 9.91
CA THR A 394 3.27 15.48 10.68
C THR A 394 3.29 15.95 12.14
N SER A 395 2.41 16.89 12.49
CA SER A 395 2.20 17.42 13.85
C SER A 395 1.39 16.50 14.75
N ILE A 396 0.86 15.38 14.25
CA ILE A 396 0.11 14.38 15.03
C ILE A 396 1.04 13.22 15.37
N GLU A 397 1.20 12.93 16.67
CA GLU A 397 2.02 11.82 17.14
C GLU A 397 1.27 10.48 17.07
N GLU A 398 0.02 10.46 17.52
CA GLU A 398 -0.86 9.28 17.44
C GLU A 398 -2.30 9.73 17.17
N SER A 399 -3.07 8.92 16.47
CA SER A 399 -4.50 9.15 16.25
C SER A 399 -5.28 7.86 16.23
N GLN A 400 -6.59 7.94 16.55
CA GLN A 400 -7.52 6.83 16.44
C GLN A 400 -8.89 7.36 15.99
N ILE A 401 -9.53 6.67 15.07
CA ILE A 401 -10.90 6.97 14.64
C ILE A 401 -11.83 5.96 15.29
N VAL A 402 -12.85 6.45 16.02
CA VAL A 402 -13.86 5.61 16.65
C VAL A 402 -15.21 5.98 16.08
N GLN A 403 -15.86 5.03 15.41
CA GLN A 403 -17.25 5.19 15.00
C GLN A 403 -18.16 4.74 16.16
N GLU A 404 -18.91 5.69 16.71
CA GLU A 404 -19.88 5.42 17.76
C GLU A 404 -21.24 5.01 17.19
N GLU A 405 -21.68 5.71 16.13
CA GLU A 405 -22.96 5.55 15.45
C GLU A 405 -22.79 5.75 13.94
N LEU A 406 -23.80 5.43 13.14
CA LEU A 406 -23.76 5.54 11.68
C LEU A 406 -23.40 6.96 11.15
N ASP A 407 -23.68 7.98 11.95
CA ASP A 407 -23.47 9.39 11.62
C ASP A 407 -22.56 10.12 12.61
N ARG A 408 -21.85 9.38 13.47
CA ARG A 408 -20.93 9.99 14.43
C ARG A 408 -19.59 9.25 14.52
N ILE A 409 -18.53 10.02 14.33
CA ILE A 409 -17.16 9.56 14.59
C ILE A 409 -16.46 10.48 15.59
N ILE A 410 -15.60 9.88 16.40
CA ILE A 410 -14.68 10.56 17.30
C ILE A 410 -13.27 10.32 16.77
N VAL A 411 -12.52 11.38 16.55
CA VAL A 411 -11.10 11.32 16.16
C VAL A 411 -10.28 11.71 17.39
N LYS A 412 -9.65 10.72 17.99
CA LYS A 412 -8.72 10.92 19.12
C LYS A 412 -7.36 11.28 18.56
N ILE A 413 -6.73 12.31 19.12
CA ILE A 413 -5.42 12.82 18.66
C ILE A 413 -4.49 12.99 19.84
N VAL A 414 -3.30 12.42 19.76
CA VAL A 414 -2.15 12.78 20.59
C VAL A 414 -1.38 13.84 19.81
N PRO A 415 -1.40 15.11 20.24
CA PRO A 415 -0.78 16.19 19.50
C PRO A 415 0.73 16.20 19.73
N GLY A 416 1.49 16.42 18.69
CA GLY A 416 2.89 16.81 18.77
C GLY A 416 3.05 18.30 19.06
N HIS A 417 4.28 18.73 19.30
CA HIS A 417 4.60 20.10 19.70
C HIS A 417 4.19 21.18 18.68
N THR A 418 4.01 20.82 17.43
CA THR A 418 3.65 21.74 16.35
C THR A 418 2.18 21.66 15.94
N PHE A 419 1.36 20.83 16.63
CA PHE A 419 -0.05 20.69 16.32
C PHE A 419 -0.82 22.00 16.59
N SER A 420 -1.58 22.45 15.61
CA SER A 420 -2.25 23.74 15.62
C SER A 420 -3.75 23.64 15.38
N GLU A 421 -4.49 24.70 15.69
CA GLU A 421 -5.90 24.81 15.32
C GLU A 421 -6.11 24.81 13.80
N GLY A 422 -5.10 25.21 13.03
CA GLY A 422 -5.09 25.08 11.56
C GLY A 422 -5.10 23.62 11.11
N ASP A 423 -4.29 22.78 11.75
CA ASP A 423 -4.24 21.33 11.47
C ASP A 423 -5.57 20.66 11.83
N ARG A 424 -6.15 21.02 12.98
CA ARG A 424 -7.46 20.55 13.40
C ARG A 424 -8.55 20.88 12.37
N LYS A 425 -8.62 22.14 11.93
CA LYS A 425 -9.58 22.57 10.90
C LYS A 425 -9.37 21.87 9.58
N HIS A 426 -8.11 21.70 9.17
CA HIS A 426 -7.76 20.94 7.95
C HIS A 426 -8.24 19.51 8.04
N LEU A 427 -7.94 18.80 9.14
CA LEU A 427 -8.33 17.41 9.36
C LEU A 427 -9.85 17.23 9.31
N VAL A 428 -10.60 18.04 10.04
CA VAL A 428 -12.07 18.00 10.05
C VAL A 428 -12.63 18.24 8.66
N LYS A 429 -12.10 19.20 7.93
CA LYS A 429 -12.52 19.49 6.56
C LYS A 429 -12.28 18.29 5.63
N GLU A 430 -11.08 17.75 5.64
CA GLU A 430 -10.71 16.63 4.78
C GLU A 430 -11.47 15.33 5.13
N LEU A 431 -11.75 15.09 6.40
CA LEU A 431 -12.62 13.98 6.83
C LEU A 431 -14.07 14.20 6.38
N ARG A 432 -14.60 15.40 6.56
CA ARG A 432 -15.97 15.75 6.16
C ARG A 432 -16.17 15.62 4.65
N GLU A 433 -15.19 16.04 3.85
CA GLU A 433 -15.22 15.85 2.40
C GLU A 433 -15.39 14.38 2.00
N ARG A 434 -14.86 13.43 2.79
CA ARG A 434 -14.92 11.98 2.51
C ARG A 434 -16.13 11.28 3.10
N LEU A 435 -16.51 11.69 4.30
CA LEU A 435 -17.60 11.05 5.05
C LEU A 435 -18.97 11.67 4.71
N GLY A 436 -18.99 12.94 4.30
CA GLY A 436 -20.20 13.73 4.06
C GLY A 436 -20.55 14.65 5.22
N ASP A 437 -21.36 15.67 4.92
CA ASP A 437 -21.75 16.70 5.89
C ASP A 437 -22.70 16.17 6.98
N GLU A 438 -23.37 15.04 6.73
CA GLU A 438 -24.29 14.41 7.68
C GLU A 438 -23.56 13.68 8.82
N VAL A 439 -22.23 13.45 8.67
CA VAL A 439 -21.43 12.78 9.71
C VAL A 439 -20.89 13.81 10.69
N ARG A 440 -21.27 13.65 11.94
CA ARG A 440 -20.70 14.44 13.04
C ARG A 440 -19.29 13.95 13.34
N ILE A 441 -18.31 14.86 13.27
CA ILE A 441 -16.90 14.61 13.54
C ILE A 441 -16.49 15.37 14.80
N ASP A 442 -16.23 14.63 15.87
CA ASP A 442 -15.74 15.18 17.13
C ASP A 442 -14.22 14.92 17.23
N ILE A 443 -13.42 15.94 17.58
CA ILE A 443 -11.97 15.80 17.81
C ILE A 443 -11.73 15.82 19.32
N GLU A 444 -11.12 14.75 19.82
CA GLU A 444 -10.69 14.62 21.21
C GLU A 444 -9.16 14.64 21.29
N ILE A 445 -8.61 15.55 22.08
CA ILE A 445 -7.19 15.57 22.42
C ILE A 445 -6.99 14.64 23.61
N VAL A 446 -6.10 13.66 23.45
CA VAL A 446 -5.82 12.63 24.45
C VAL A 446 -4.31 12.54 24.71
N GLU A 447 -3.91 12.05 25.88
CA GLU A 447 -2.49 11.78 26.19
C GLU A 447 -1.99 10.51 25.50
N SER A 448 -2.87 9.52 25.28
CA SER A 448 -2.58 8.30 24.52
C SER A 448 -3.86 7.75 23.92
N CYS A 449 -3.77 7.09 22.74
CA CYS A 449 -4.90 6.41 22.15
C CYS A 449 -5.17 5.07 22.84
N PRO A 450 -6.46 4.72 23.09
CA PRO A 450 -6.82 3.45 23.72
C PRO A 450 -6.29 2.23 22.96
N ARG A 451 -5.91 1.21 23.71
CA ARG A 451 -5.50 -0.10 23.20
C ARG A 451 -6.61 -1.13 23.44
N LEU A 452 -6.65 -2.19 22.64
CA LEU A 452 -7.52 -3.33 22.89
C LEU A 452 -7.09 -4.03 24.22
N PRO A 453 -7.97 -4.84 24.83
CA PRO A 453 -7.62 -5.62 26.02
C PRO A 453 -6.38 -6.52 25.84
N SER A 454 -6.07 -6.91 24.61
CA SER A 454 -4.85 -7.65 24.24
C SER A 454 -3.58 -6.78 24.18
N GLY A 455 -3.66 -5.48 24.49
CA GLY A 455 -2.57 -4.51 24.31
C GLY A 455 -2.33 -4.04 22.88
N LYS A 456 -3.02 -4.63 21.90
CA LYS A 456 -2.89 -4.25 20.47
C LYS A 456 -3.57 -2.89 20.21
N PHE A 457 -2.92 -2.08 19.41
CA PHE A 457 -3.51 -0.84 18.90
C PHE A 457 -4.41 -1.13 17.69
N LYS A 458 -5.54 -0.46 17.61
CA LYS A 458 -6.46 -0.48 16.47
C LYS A 458 -6.75 0.96 16.08
N TRP A 459 -6.38 1.34 14.86
CA TRP A 459 -6.47 2.75 14.44
C TRP A 459 -7.91 3.16 14.12
N VAL A 460 -8.67 2.28 13.45
CA VAL A 460 -10.10 2.45 13.22
C VAL A 460 -10.86 1.42 14.06
N VAL A 461 -11.79 1.90 14.86
CA VAL A 461 -12.69 1.07 15.70
C VAL A 461 -14.12 1.45 15.34
N SER A 462 -14.93 0.51 14.88
CA SER A 462 -16.34 0.72 14.68
C SER A 462 -17.16 -0.06 15.72
N LYS A 463 -18.08 0.62 16.38
CA LYS A 463 -19.11 -0.01 17.22
C LYS A 463 -20.38 -0.35 16.43
N VAL A 464 -20.41 0.06 15.16
CA VAL A 464 -21.52 -0.18 14.23
C VAL A 464 -21.26 -1.50 13.51
N PRO A 465 -22.21 -2.45 13.48
CA PRO A 465 -22.06 -3.64 12.69
C PRO A 465 -21.86 -3.32 11.21
N LEU A 466 -21.02 -4.09 10.52
CA LEU A 466 -20.93 -4.01 9.06
C LEU A 466 -22.33 -4.17 8.48
N GLY A 467 -22.84 -3.13 7.83
CA GLY A 467 -24.16 -3.12 7.24
C GLY A 467 -24.35 -4.31 6.32
N VAL A 468 -25.30 -5.16 6.67
CA VAL A 468 -25.72 -6.36 5.94
C VAL A 468 -26.48 -5.95 4.69
#